data_aa389842010005b2a2eac5b443599624
#
_entry.id   aa389842010005b2a2eac5b443599624
#
_cell.length_a   1.000
_cell.length_b   1.000
_cell.length_c   1.000
_cell.angle_alpha   90.00
_cell.angle_beta   90.00
_cell.angle_gamma   90.00
#
_symmetry.space_group_name_H-M   'P 1'
#
loop_
_entity.id
_entity.type
_entity.pdbx_description
1 polymer ?
#
loop_
_entity_poly.entity_id
_entity_poly.type
_entity_poly.pdbx_seq_one_letter_code
_entity_poly.pdbx_strand_id
1 'polypeptide(L)'
;MAAIILQLLPGKDLKILTKNQILKKYFGYDTFREGQEEVIDTILSGRDVVGIMPTGAGKSLCYQIPALMMGGITLVISPLISLMKDQVSALNQAGILAAFLNSSLSEMQYYTVLRLAKAGRYPIIYVAPERLLNEEFLDFALHVKISMIAVDEAHCVSQWGQDFRPSYLKIMEFIERLPDRPVVSAFTATATQEVKEDIIDILQLQEPFVTTTGFDRQNLFFSVQTPRDKYGFIRDYVAEHRTESGIIYCISRKLVEEVCQKLIQEGYSATRYHAGLSDEERRNNQDDFIYDRCQIMVATNAFGMGIDKSDVRYVLHYNMPKNMESYYQEAGRAGRDGEPARCILLYSGQDVITNRFFIENNQENQELDPVTRAIVQERDEERLKKMTFYCFTHECLREYILRYFGEYGPNYCGNCQNCLMEFEEVDVSAEACSIVRCVDECRQRYGVNVILDTLRGANTAKIRQYHMEENSCYGKCREIPIYRLRQIFNFLLEKEYIRLSNDEYTLVKLTDRS
;
A
#
# COMPACT_ATOMS: atom_id res chain seq x y z
N MET A 1 32.56 -2.61 18.90
CA MET A 1 32.32 -2.41 20.36
C MET A 1 30.89 -2.88 20.65
N ALA A 2 30.70 -3.80 21.61
CA ALA A 2 29.37 -4.31 21.95
C ALA A 2 28.56 -3.24 22.70
N ALA A 3 27.39 -2.91 22.20
CA ALA A 3 26.47 -1.99 22.85
C ALA A 3 25.83 -2.63 24.10
N ILE A 4 25.76 -1.88 25.19
CA ILE A 4 25.41 -2.35 26.55
C ILE A 4 23.99 -1.94 26.90
N ILE A 5 23.10 -2.90 27.16
CA ILE A 5 21.80 -2.62 27.82
C ILE A 5 21.99 -2.70 29.34
N LEU A 6 21.78 -1.58 30.02
CA LEU A 6 21.66 -1.53 31.47
C LEU A 6 20.22 -1.85 31.89
N GLN A 7 19.96 -3.07 32.31
CA GLN A 7 18.70 -3.44 32.95
C GLN A 7 18.74 -3.01 34.43
N LEU A 8 18.11 -1.86 34.73
CA LEU A 8 17.93 -1.39 36.11
C LEU A 8 16.87 -2.24 36.83
N LEU A 9 17.29 -3.39 37.34
CA LEU A 9 16.64 -4.05 38.47
C LEU A 9 17.61 -3.92 39.66
N PRO A 10 17.17 -3.49 40.84
CA PRO A 10 18.04 -3.40 41.99
C PRO A 10 18.48 -4.82 42.40
N GLY A 11 19.75 -5.14 42.20
CA GLY A 11 20.40 -6.27 42.88
C GLY A 11 20.65 -7.56 42.08
N LYS A 12 20.78 -7.51 40.73
CA LYS A 12 21.27 -8.69 39.97
C LYS A 12 22.27 -8.25 38.88
N ASP A 13 23.31 -9.12 38.69
CA ASP A 13 24.35 -8.95 37.69
C ASP A 13 23.84 -8.48 36.33
N LEU A 14 24.41 -7.41 35.82
CA LEU A 14 24.15 -6.81 34.50
C LEU A 14 24.54 -7.82 33.41
N LYS A 15 23.61 -8.62 32.94
CA LYS A 15 23.79 -9.42 31.73
C LYS A 15 23.50 -8.57 30.50
N ILE A 16 24.56 -8.30 29.72
CA ILE A 16 24.45 -7.73 28.38
C ILE A 16 23.74 -8.77 27.51
N LEU A 17 22.53 -8.47 27.05
CA LEU A 17 21.82 -9.34 26.12
C LEU A 17 22.33 -9.10 24.69
N THR A 18 22.61 -10.18 23.96
CA THR A 18 22.88 -10.10 22.52
C THR A 18 21.58 -9.87 21.73
N LYS A 19 21.67 -9.41 20.47
CA LYS A 19 20.51 -9.24 19.59
C LYS A 19 19.66 -10.52 19.49
N ASN A 20 20.30 -11.70 19.39
CA ASN A 20 19.60 -12.98 19.32
C ASN A 20 18.89 -13.34 20.64
N GLN A 21 19.48 -13.00 21.78
CA GLN A 21 18.83 -13.20 23.09
C GLN A 21 17.62 -12.27 23.27
N ILE A 22 17.69 -11.04 22.75
CA ILE A 22 16.58 -10.09 22.73
C ILE A 22 15.46 -10.62 21.81
N LEU A 23 15.81 -11.06 20.60
CA LEU A 23 14.88 -11.67 19.64
C LEU A 23 14.12 -12.82 20.29
N LYS A 24 14.84 -13.76 20.91
CA LYS A 24 14.21 -14.93 21.57
C LYS A 24 13.36 -14.53 22.77
N LYS A 25 13.89 -13.68 23.63
CA LYS A 25 13.27 -13.34 24.92
C LYS A 25 11.98 -12.53 24.78
N TYR A 26 11.98 -11.51 23.90
CA TYR A 26 10.89 -10.56 23.81
C TYR A 26 9.95 -10.83 22.63
N PHE A 27 10.45 -11.42 21.57
CA PHE A 27 9.69 -11.64 20.34
C PHE A 27 9.42 -13.11 20.03
N GLY A 28 10.07 -14.05 20.75
CA GLY A 28 9.83 -15.48 20.65
C GLY A 28 10.45 -16.19 19.44
N TYR A 29 11.21 -15.47 18.60
CA TYR A 29 11.84 -16.03 17.41
C TYR A 29 13.27 -16.54 17.71
N ASP A 30 13.63 -17.64 17.06
CA ASP A 30 14.97 -18.24 17.21
C ASP A 30 16.01 -17.63 16.26
N THR A 31 15.58 -17.19 15.08
CA THR A 31 16.45 -16.66 14.01
C THR A 31 15.85 -15.42 13.39
N PHE A 32 16.71 -14.55 12.88
CA PHE A 32 16.31 -13.42 12.04
C PHE A 32 15.85 -13.89 10.66
N ARG A 33 14.93 -13.15 10.06
CA ARG A 33 14.63 -13.30 8.64
C ARG A 33 15.69 -12.67 7.78
N GLU A 34 15.71 -13.00 6.49
CA GLU A 34 16.63 -12.43 5.51
C GLU A 34 16.65 -10.90 5.56
N GLY A 35 17.84 -10.31 5.57
CA GLY A 35 18.08 -8.88 5.62
C GLY A 35 17.91 -8.21 6.99
N GLN A 36 17.21 -8.81 7.95
CA GLN A 36 16.97 -8.18 9.26
C GLN A 36 18.27 -8.03 10.07
N GLU A 37 19.07 -9.06 10.11
CA GLU A 37 20.29 -9.08 10.92
C GLU A 37 21.30 -8.04 10.44
N GLU A 38 21.47 -7.90 9.15
CA GLU A 38 22.37 -6.93 8.53
C GLU A 38 21.93 -5.49 8.79
N VAL A 39 20.61 -5.21 8.69
CA VAL A 39 20.01 -3.92 9.04
C VAL A 39 20.29 -3.57 10.51
N ILE A 40 20.03 -4.51 11.41
CA ILE A 40 20.24 -4.33 12.86
C ILE A 40 21.71 -4.02 13.15
N ASP A 41 22.65 -4.79 12.59
CA ASP A 41 24.09 -4.59 12.79
C ASP A 41 24.55 -3.24 12.24
N THR A 42 24.00 -2.82 11.09
CA THR A 42 24.31 -1.52 10.49
C THR A 42 23.84 -0.38 11.38
N ILE A 43 22.61 -0.42 11.90
CA ILE A 43 22.10 0.58 12.85
C ILE A 43 22.97 0.61 14.12
N LEU A 44 23.33 -0.55 14.67
CA LEU A 44 24.17 -0.64 15.87
C LEU A 44 25.60 -0.15 15.63
N SER A 45 26.07 -0.15 14.38
CA SER A 45 27.36 0.46 14.01
C SER A 45 27.30 1.99 13.90
N GLY A 46 26.13 2.60 14.01
CA GLY A 46 25.93 4.05 13.93
C GLY A 46 25.72 4.58 12.51
N ARG A 47 25.39 3.73 11.54
CA ARG A 47 25.11 4.13 10.15
C ARG A 47 23.61 4.23 9.88
N ASP A 48 23.24 5.15 9.00
CA ASP A 48 21.87 5.29 8.52
C ASP A 48 21.46 4.10 7.64
N VAL A 49 20.15 3.83 7.59
CA VAL A 49 19.60 2.68 6.86
C VAL A 49 18.33 3.07 6.10
N VAL A 50 18.17 2.53 4.89
CA VAL A 50 16.90 2.43 4.18
C VAL A 50 16.53 0.97 4.01
N GLY A 51 15.44 0.55 4.65
CA GLY A 51 14.91 -0.81 4.57
C GLY A 51 13.61 -0.85 3.76
N ILE A 52 13.67 -1.35 2.51
CA ILE A 52 12.49 -1.63 1.70
C ILE A 52 12.15 -3.10 1.88
N MET A 53 11.13 -3.36 2.68
CA MET A 53 10.80 -4.71 3.14
C MET A 53 9.30 -4.92 3.04
N PRO A 54 8.81 -5.94 2.34
CA PRO A 54 7.37 -6.16 2.16
C PRO A 54 6.62 -6.33 3.49
N THR A 55 5.32 -6.17 3.43
CA THR A 55 4.45 -6.39 4.59
C THR A 55 4.64 -7.83 5.10
N GLY A 56 4.83 -7.98 6.41
CA GLY A 56 5.10 -9.29 7.02
C GLY A 56 6.58 -9.70 7.08
N ALA A 57 7.51 -8.96 6.46
CA ALA A 57 8.95 -9.23 6.56
C ALA A 57 9.55 -8.89 7.95
N GLY A 58 8.77 -8.29 8.85
CA GLY A 58 9.22 -7.97 10.21
C GLY A 58 10.04 -6.69 10.32
N LYS A 59 9.72 -5.65 9.53
CA LYS A 59 10.35 -4.32 9.57
C LYS A 59 10.51 -3.75 10.98
N SER A 60 9.48 -3.90 11.82
CA SER A 60 9.48 -3.34 13.18
C SER A 60 10.63 -3.88 14.04
N LEU A 61 11.01 -5.15 13.88
CA LEU A 61 12.13 -5.75 14.60
C LEU A 61 13.47 -5.08 14.26
N CYS A 62 13.61 -4.59 13.02
CA CYS A 62 14.84 -3.95 12.55
C CYS A 62 15.18 -2.66 13.29
N TYR A 63 14.20 -1.95 13.87
CA TYR A 63 14.44 -0.79 14.72
C TYR A 63 14.15 -1.05 16.21
N GLN A 64 13.26 -1.99 16.54
CA GLN A 64 12.93 -2.28 17.94
C GLN A 64 14.09 -2.97 18.66
N ILE A 65 14.81 -3.88 18.01
CA ILE A 65 15.97 -4.56 18.62
C ILE A 65 17.13 -3.57 18.86
N PRO A 66 17.58 -2.76 17.88
CA PRO A 66 18.58 -1.72 18.14
C PRO A 66 18.14 -0.75 19.25
N ALA A 67 16.87 -0.35 19.28
CA ALA A 67 16.35 0.54 20.31
C ALA A 67 16.56 0.00 21.74
N LEU A 68 16.50 -1.32 21.92
CA LEU A 68 16.76 -1.99 23.20
C LEU A 68 18.25 -2.15 23.51
N MET A 69 19.13 -2.00 22.51
CA MET A 69 20.58 -2.17 22.65
C MET A 69 21.32 -0.83 22.70
N MET A 70 20.76 0.22 22.11
CA MET A 70 21.32 1.58 22.13
C MET A 70 20.94 2.28 23.45
N GLY A 71 21.86 3.01 24.03
CA GLY A 71 21.54 3.82 25.21
C GLY A 71 20.84 5.12 24.80
N GLY A 72 19.70 5.45 25.43
CA GLY A 72 18.90 6.62 25.13
C GLY A 72 17.50 6.25 24.65
N ILE A 73 16.85 7.16 23.93
CA ILE A 73 15.49 6.98 23.40
C ILE A 73 15.54 6.79 21.88
N THR A 74 14.83 5.81 21.38
CA THR A 74 14.48 5.71 19.96
C THR A 74 13.13 6.34 19.72
N LEU A 75 13.07 7.35 18.85
CA LEU A 75 11.82 7.91 18.36
C LEU A 75 11.39 7.16 17.09
N VAL A 76 10.19 6.59 17.09
CA VAL A 76 9.60 5.98 15.91
C VAL A 76 8.54 6.92 15.36
N ILE A 77 8.81 7.50 14.19
CA ILE A 77 7.87 8.41 13.53
C ILE A 77 6.95 7.57 12.66
N SER A 78 5.65 7.63 12.95
CA SER A 78 4.64 6.82 12.26
C SER A 78 3.40 7.66 11.92
N PRO A 79 2.76 7.43 10.76
CA PRO A 79 1.68 8.29 10.28
C PRO A 79 0.32 8.00 10.90
N LEU A 80 0.16 6.86 11.58
CA LEU A 80 -1.14 6.37 12.01
C LEU A 80 -1.23 6.13 13.51
N ILE A 81 -2.23 6.76 14.11
CA ILE A 81 -2.54 6.65 15.54
C ILE A 81 -2.87 5.20 15.94
N SER A 82 -3.63 4.47 15.13
CA SER A 82 -3.98 3.07 15.39
C SER A 82 -2.75 2.18 15.41
N LEU A 83 -1.87 2.30 14.40
CA LEU A 83 -0.63 1.53 14.33
C LEU A 83 0.27 1.79 15.54
N MET A 84 0.43 3.05 15.95
CA MET A 84 1.21 3.39 17.16
C MET A 84 0.65 2.69 18.39
N LYS A 85 -0.68 2.72 18.58
CA LYS A 85 -1.35 2.08 19.73
C LYS A 85 -1.12 0.57 19.73
N ASP A 86 -1.26 -0.08 18.58
CA ASP A 86 -1.08 -1.53 18.44
C ASP A 86 0.38 -1.94 18.69
N GLN A 87 1.35 -1.23 18.11
CA GLN A 87 2.78 -1.48 18.32
C GLN A 87 3.17 -1.28 19.79
N VAL A 88 2.74 -0.19 20.42
CA VAL A 88 3.01 0.06 21.85
C VAL A 88 2.35 -0.99 22.74
N SER A 89 1.13 -1.40 22.43
CA SER A 89 0.44 -2.46 23.17
C SER A 89 1.20 -3.79 23.09
N ALA A 90 1.62 -4.19 21.89
CA ALA A 90 2.40 -5.41 21.67
C ALA A 90 3.74 -5.39 22.41
N LEU A 91 4.48 -4.27 22.35
CA LEU A 91 5.74 -4.10 23.07
C LEU A 91 5.53 -4.20 24.59
N ASN A 92 4.52 -3.53 25.14
CA ASN A 92 4.23 -3.57 26.57
C ASN A 92 3.81 -4.99 27.04
N GLN A 93 3.06 -5.74 26.23
CA GLN A 93 2.72 -7.13 26.48
C GLN A 93 3.97 -8.04 26.45
N ALA A 94 4.92 -7.75 25.55
CA ALA A 94 6.21 -8.44 25.52
C ALA A 94 7.14 -8.07 26.68
N GLY A 95 6.75 -7.10 27.54
CA GLY A 95 7.56 -6.62 28.66
C GLY A 95 8.56 -5.53 28.31
N ILE A 96 8.41 -4.88 27.14
CA ILE A 96 9.20 -3.73 26.70
C ILE A 96 8.38 -2.47 26.93
N LEU A 97 8.86 -1.59 27.83
CA LEU A 97 8.15 -0.35 28.12
C LEU A 97 8.24 0.60 26.91
N ALA A 98 7.11 0.86 26.30
CA ALA A 98 6.98 1.80 25.18
C ALA A 98 5.81 2.76 25.41
N ALA A 99 5.84 3.92 24.77
CA ALA A 99 4.79 4.92 24.81
C ALA A 99 4.53 5.50 23.42
N PHE A 100 3.42 6.20 23.26
CA PHE A 100 3.14 6.97 22.05
C PHE A 100 2.76 8.42 22.40
N LEU A 101 3.03 9.34 21.46
CA LEU A 101 2.71 10.77 21.54
C LEU A 101 1.96 11.18 20.26
N ASN A 102 0.64 11.29 20.35
CA ASN A 102 -0.22 11.70 19.23
C ASN A 102 -1.41 12.53 19.73
N SER A 103 -2.34 12.88 18.84
CA SER A 103 -3.49 13.73 19.16
C SER A 103 -4.57 13.05 20.00
N SER A 104 -4.52 11.75 20.21
CA SER A 104 -5.52 11.02 21.01
C SER A 104 -5.25 11.08 22.52
N LEU A 105 -4.09 11.59 22.94
CA LEU A 105 -3.77 11.74 24.36
C LEU A 105 -4.39 13.01 24.94
N SER A 106 -4.91 12.90 26.16
CA SER A 106 -5.20 14.09 26.96
C SER A 106 -3.90 14.81 27.37
N GLU A 107 -4.00 16.09 27.66
CA GLU A 107 -2.86 16.90 28.10
C GLU A 107 -2.12 16.27 29.31
N MET A 108 -2.87 15.80 30.31
CA MET A 108 -2.30 15.11 31.47
C MET A 108 -1.53 13.83 31.09
N GLN A 109 -2.07 13.05 30.17
CA GLN A 109 -1.40 11.84 29.69
C GLN A 109 -0.13 12.20 28.93
N TYR A 110 -0.18 13.21 28.07
CA TYR A 110 0.97 13.71 27.30
C TYR A 110 2.13 14.10 28.22
N TYR A 111 1.90 14.98 29.20
CA TYR A 111 2.94 15.40 30.16
C TYR A 111 3.44 14.24 31.03
N THR A 112 2.57 13.28 31.36
CA THR A 112 2.97 12.10 32.10
C THR A 112 3.97 11.26 31.30
N VAL A 113 3.71 11.05 29.99
CA VAL A 113 4.64 10.35 29.11
C VAL A 113 5.98 11.08 29.02
N LEU A 114 5.98 12.38 28.77
CA LEU A 114 7.23 13.17 28.69
C LEU A 114 8.04 13.10 29.99
N ARG A 115 7.39 13.19 31.15
CA ARG A 115 8.05 13.08 32.46
C ARG A 115 8.70 11.72 32.67
N LEU A 116 8.00 10.63 32.32
CA LEU A 116 8.53 9.27 32.45
C LEU A 116 9.65 9.01 31.43
N ALA A 117 9.56 9.60 30.25
CA ALA A 117 10.59 9.54 29.22
C ALA A 117 11.88 10.28 29.66
N LYS A 118 11.75 11.49 30.25
CA LYS A 118 12.89 12.20 30.88
C LYS A 118 13.55 11.37 32.00
N ALA A 119 12.78 10.54 32.69
CA ALA A 119 13.29 9.60 33.70
C ALA A 119 13.88 8.29 33.12
N GLY A 120 14.03 8.17 31.80
CA GLY A 120 14.62 7.02 31.12
C GLY A 120 13.77 5.74 31.14
N ARG A 121 12.45 5.87 31.32
CA ARG A 121 11.56 4.69 31.44
C ARG A 121 11.25 4.03 30.11
N TYR A 122 11.30 4.78 28.99
CA TYR A 122 10.92 4.31 27.67
C TYR A 122 12.11 4.27 26.72
N PRO A 123 12.61 3.08 26.32
CA PRO A 123 13.58 2.97 25.25
C PRO A 123 12.99 3.31 23.87
N ILE A 124 11.67 3.18 23.70
CA ILE A 124 10.98 3.41 22.43
C ILE A 124 9.77 4.32 22.66
N ILE A 125 9.66 5.37 21.85
CA ILE A 125 8.51 6.28 21.85
C ILE A 125 8.05 6.45 20.41
N TYR A 126 6.79 6.13 20.14
CA TYR A 126 6.14 6.41 18.86
C TYR A 126 5.60 7.83 18.84
N VAL A 127 5.87 8.57 17.77
CA VAL A 127 5.51 9.99 17.66
C VAL A 127 4.82 10.26 16.32
N ALA A 128 3.71 10.98 16.38
CA ALA A 128 3.08 11.50 15.17
C ALA A 128 3.93 12.66 14.60
N PRO A 129 4.18 12.71 13.28
CA PRO A 129 5.07 13.71 12.67
C PRO A 129 4.62 15.15 12.95
N GLU A 130 3.33 15.41 13.15
CA GLU A 130 2.78 16.73 13.49
C GLU A 130 3.23 17.25 14.86
N ARG A 131 3.71 16.34 15.73
CA ARG A 131 4.17 16.71 17.10
C ARG A 131 5.63 17.12 17.16
N LEU A 132 6.43 16.81 16.15
CA LEU A 132 7.90 16.97 16.18
C LEU A 132 8.35 18.40 16.45
N LEU A 133 7.66 19.40 15.90
CA LEU A 133 8.00 20.82 16.03
C LEU A 133 7.19 21.56 17.11
N ASN A 134 6.40 20.85 17.93
CA ASN A 134 5.72 21.47 19.07
C ASN A 134 6.76 21.91 20.11
N GLU A 135 6.62 23.12 20.66
CA GLU A 135 7.58 23.69 21.62
C GLU A 135 7.87 22.77 22.80
N GLU A 136 6.85 22.15 23.38
CA GLU A 136 6.98 21.25 24.52
C GLU A 136 7.71 19.95 24.17
N PHE A 137 7.48 19.41 22.96
CA PHE A 137 8.18 18.23 22.49
C PHE A 137 9.63 18.55 22.13
N LEU A 138 9.89 19.70 21.54
CA LEU A 138 11.25 20.19 21.26
C LEU A 138 12.04 20.39 22.55
N ASP A 139 11.45 21.08 23.57
CA ASP A 139 12.11 21.22 24.87
C ASP A 139 12.45 19.86 25.47
N PHE A 140 11.52 18.90 25.40
CA PHE A 140 11.80 17.54 25.83
C PHE A 140 12.97 16.91 25.06
N ALA A 141 12.95 16.98 23.73
CA ALA A 141 13.95 16.37 22.86
C ALA A 141 15.37 16.94 23.07
N LEU A 142 15.48 18.24 23.36
CA LEU A 142 16.74 18.91 23.66
C LEU A 142 17.39 18.48 25.00
N HIS A 143 16.62 17.88 25.91
CA HIS A 143 17.07 17.50 27.24
C HIS A 143 17.22 16.00 27.46
N VAL A 144 17.01 15.19 26.42
CA VAL A 144 17.18 13.74 26.47
C VAL A 144 18.11 13.27 25.36
N LYS A 145 18.78 12.13 25.57
CA LYS A 145 19.57 11.52 24.49
C LYS A 145 18.65 10.77 23.55
N ILE A 146 18.51 11.25 22.31
CA ILE A 146 17.86 10.53 21.22
C ILE A 146 18.94 9.79 20.46
N SER A 147 18.90 8.45 20.49
CA SER A 147 19.94 7.59 19.88
C SER A 147 19.62 7.26 18.44
N MET A 148 18.34 7.13 18.13
CA MET A 148 17.88 6.77 16.79
C MET A 148 16.53 7.42 16.51
N ILE A 149 16.33 7.79 15.25
CA ILE A 149 15.01 8.11 14.67
C ILE A 149 14.70 7.04 13.63
N ALA A 150 13.64 6.27 13.89
CA ALA A 150 13.10 5.31 12.94
C ALA A 150 11.89 5.94 12.24
N VAL A 151 11.96 6.10 10.93
CA VAL A 151 10.88 6.64 10.10
C VAL A 151 10.12 5.44 9.53
N ASP A 152 8.95 5.15 10.11
CA ASP A 152 8.07 4.10 9.62
C ASP A 152 7.19 4.66 8.49
N GLU A 153 6.81 3.80 7.53
CA GLU A 153 6.14 4.18 6.30
C GLU A 153 6.83 5.37 5.60
N ALA A 154 8.15 5.26 5.45
CA ALA A 154 8.99 6.35 4.96
C ALA A 154 8.61 6.86 3.56
N HIS A 155 7.84 6.08 2.76
CA HIS A 155 7.29 6.55 1.49
C HIS A 155 6.41 7.80 1.64
N CYS A 156 5.92 8.09 2.85
CA CYS A 156 5.15 9.31 3.15
C CYS A 156 5.96 10.61 3.00
N VAL A 157 7.31 10.57 2.97
CA VAL A 157 8.12 11.78 2.74
C VAL A 157 8.09 12.22 1.28
N SER A 158 7.89 11.26 0.36
CA SER A 158 8.02 11.47 -1.08
C SER A 158 6.69 11.88 -1.71
N GLN A 159 6.71 12.92 -2.52
CA GLN A 159 5.57 13.25 -3.40
C GLN A 159 5.30 12.16 -4.45
N TRP A 160 6.27 11.29 -4.72
CA TRP A 160 6.12 10.08 -5.52
C TRP A 160 5.61 8.89 -4.71
N GLY A 161 5.44 9.03 -3.39
CA GLY A 161 4.87 8.02 -2.52
C GLY A 161 3.35 7.90 -2.66
N GLN A 162 2.79 6.76 -2.31
CA GLN A 162 1.34 6.49 -2.42
C GLN A 162 0.48 7.29 -1.41
N ASP A 163 1.09 7.82 -0.35
CA ASP A 163 0.44 8.52 0.78
C ASP A 163 1.35 9.65 1.24
N PHE A 164 1.59 10.63 0.35
CA PHE A 164 2.42 11.78 0.67
C PHE A 164 1.83 12.60 1.81
N ARG A 165 2.66 12.89 2.82
CA ARG A 165 2.28 13.66 4.01
C ARG A 165 3.24 14.83 4.25
N PRO A 166 2.80 16.07 4.06
CA PRO A 166 3.65 17.26 4.30
C PRO A 166 4.30 17.30 5.68
N SER A 167 3.63 16.72 6.69
CA SER A 167 4.18 16.66 8.06
C SER A 167 5.48 15.85 8.16
N TYR A 168 5.72 14.91 7.26
CA TYR A 168 6.98 14.15 7.19
C TYR A 168 8.17 15.00 6.76
N LEU A 169 7.96 16.07 6.00
CA LEU A 169 9.03 16.99 5.62
C LEU A 169 9.62 17.72 6.84
N LYS A 170 8.88 17.79 7.96
CA LYS A 170 9.34 18.38 9.23
C LYS A 170 10.34 17.51 9.98
N ILE A 171 10.55 16.26 9.58
CA ILE A 171 11.47 15.33 10.25
C ILE A 171 12.89 15.87 10.23
N MET A 172 13.35 16.37 9.08
CA MET A 172 14.71 16.93 8.98
C MET A 172 14.87 18.20 9.78
N GLU A 173 13.91 19.11 9.72
CA GLU A 173 13.93 20.32 10.56
C GLU A 173 14.02 19.97 12.05
N PHE A 174 13.35 18.91 12.49
CA PHE A 174 13.45 18.42 13.86
C PHE A 174 14.85 17.87 14.17
N ILE A 175 15.42 17.04 13.27
CA ILE A 175 16.76 16.45 13.45
C ILE A 175 17.83 17.52 13.54
N GLU A 176 17.76 18.56 12.72
CA GLU A 176 18.70 19.69 12.72
C GLU A 176 18.70 20.51 14.02
N ARG A 177 17.58 20.47 14.78
CA ARG A 177 17.47 21.14 16.07
C ARG A 177 18.04 20.34 17.25
N LEU A 178 18.33 19.05 17.04
CA LEU A 178 18.88 18.19 18.10
C LEU A 178 20.35 18.51 18.37
N PRO A 179 20.83 18.40 19.63
CA PRO A 179 22.23 18.65 19.97
C PRO A 179 23.22 17.71 19.26
N ASP A 180 22.84 16.45 19.12
CA ASP A 180 23.58 15.42 18.42
C ASP A 180 22.68 14.77 17.39
N ARG A 181 23.17 14.56 16.15
CA ARG A 181 22.43 13.87 15.11
C ARG A 181 22.28 12.38 15.47
N PRO A 182 21.06 11.86 15.64
CA PRO A 182 20.85 10.44 15.87
C PRO A 182 21.07 9.63 14.57
N VAL A 183 21.19 8.29 14.71
CA VAL A 183 21.09 7.39 13.56
C VAL A 183 19.67 7.50 12.98
N VAL A 184 19.55 7.65 11.67
CA VAL A 184 18.27 7.70 10.98
C VAL A 184 18.04 6.40 10.21
N SER A 185 16.95 5.73 10.50
CA SER A 185 16.55 4.50 9.81
C SER A 185 15.16 4.66 9.20
N ALA A 186 15.07 4.50 7.89
CA ALA A 186 13.82 4.68 7.13
C ALA A 186 13.30 3.34 6.64
N PHE A 187 12.03 3.02 6.93
CA PHE A 187 11.42 1.76 6.56
C PHE A 187 10.13 1.96 5.79
N THR A 188 9.95 1.17 4.74
CA THR A 188 8.68 1.12 3.99
C THR A 188 8.44 -0.29 3.42
N ALA A 189 7.17 -0.60 3.16
CA ALA A 189 6.80 -1.85 2.49
C ALA A 189 6.86 -1.74 0.97
N THR A 190 6.70 -0.53 0.45
CA THR A 190 6.51 -0.26 -0.97
C THR A 190 7.28 1.00 -1.34
N ALA A 191 8.26 0.88 -2.20
CA ALA A 191 8.97 2.02 -2.78
C ALA A 191 9.42 1.68 -4.19
N THR A 192 9.09 2.54 -5.14
CA THR A 192 9.73 2.55 -6.45
C THR A 192 11.14 3.15 -6.33
N GLN A 193 11.91 3.11 -7.43
CA GLN A 193 13.26 3.67 -7.42
C GLN A 193 13.24 5.18 -7.10
N GLU A 194 12.28 5.92 -7.64
CA GLU A 194 12.11 7.35 -7.40
C GLU A 194 11.80 7.63 -5.92
N VAL A 195 10.89 6.85 -5.33
CA VAL A 195 10.55 6.99 -3.90
C VAL A 195 11.75 6.70 -3.01
N LYS A 196 12.58 5.73 -3.37
CA LYS A 196 13.79 5.38 -2.63
C LYS A 196 14.81 6.52 -2.65
N GLU A 197 15.03 7.13 -3.81
CA GLU A 197 15.91 8.29 -3.97
C GLU A 197 15.40 9.49 -3.16
N ASP A 198 14.11 9.80 -3.24
CA ASP A 198 13.49 10.86 -2.43
C ASP A 198 13.65 10.62 -0.92
N ILE A 199 13.48 9.38 -0.44
CA ILE A 199 13.68 9.07 0.98
C ILE A 199 15.10 9.41 1.41
N ILE A 200 16.10 9.06 0.62
CA ILE A 200 17.51 9.34 0.92
C ILE A 200 17.76 10.84 0.94
N ASP A 201 17.30 11.55 -0.08
CA ASP A 201 17.57 12.97 -0.27
C ASP A 201 16.80 13.84 0.73
N ILE A 202 15.51 13.62 0.91
CA ILE A 202 14.66 14.43 1.80
C ILE A 202 15.02 14.21 3.27
N LEU A 203 15.31 12.97 3.68
CA LEU A 203 15.78 12.67 5.02
C LEU A 203 17.28 12.90 5.21
N GLN A 204 18.01 13.40 4.19
CA GLN A 204 19.44 13.68 4.22
C GLN A 204 20.25 12.55 4.88
N LEU A 205 19.98 11.32 4.46
CA LEU A 205 20.62 10.14 5.01
C LEU A 205 22.11 10.12 4.66
N GLN A 206 22.96 9.85 5.63
CA GLN A 206 24.42 9.89 5.48
C GLN A 206 24.96 8.50 5.10
N GLU A 207 25.40 8.34 3.85
CA GLU A 207 25.92 7.07 3.30
C GLU A 207 25.09 5.85 3.75
N PRO A 208 23.76 5.86 3.53
CA PRO A 208 22.89 4.87 4.11
C PRO A 208 23.19 3.47 3.57
N PHE A 209 23.05 2.47 4.42
CA PHE A 209 22.92 1.10 3.95
C PHE A 209 21.50 0.91 3.39
N VAL A 210 21.41 0.59 2.12
CA VAL A 210 20.11 0.38 1.43
C VAL A 210 19.90 -1.10 1.21
N THR A 211 18.81 -1.65 1.74
CA THR A 211 18.44 -3.05 1.53
C THR A 211 17.02 -3.16 1.01
N THR A 212 16.82 -4.09 0.08
CA THR A 212 15.50 -4.47 -0.43
C THR A 212 15.38 -5.99 -0.30
N THR A 213 14.44 -6.46 0.52
CA THR A 213 14.25 -7.91 0.73
C THR A 213 13.19 -8.47 -0.20
N GLY A 214 13.30 -8.21 -1.48
CA GLY A 214 12.43 -8.74 -2.54
C GLY A 214 10.92 -8.57 -2.35
N PHE A 215 10.22 -8.31 -3.45
CA PHE A 215 8.75 -8.21 -3.47
C PHE A 215 8.08 -9.54 -3.85
N ASP A 216 8.86 -10.58 -4.18
CA ASP A 216 8.27 -11.85 -4.59
C ASP A 216 7.70 -12.66 -3.41
N ARG A 217 6.38 -12.80 -3.41
CA ARG A 217 5.61 -13.62 -2.48
C ARG A 217 5.12 -14.88 -3.21
N GLN A 218 5.98 -15.89 -3.31
CA GLN A 218 5.73 -17.11 -4.11
C GLN A 218 4.48 -17.88 -3.67
N ASN A 219 4.09 -17.78 -2.43
CA ASN A 219 2.92 -18.43 -1.85
C ASN A 219 1.58 -17.75 -2.21
N LEU A 220 1.60 -16.55 -2.81
CA LEU A 220 0.37 -15.84 -3.19
C LEU A 220 -0.03 -16.17 -4.62
N PHE A 221 -1.27 -16.58 -4.82
CA PHE A 221 -1.89 -16.71 -6.12
C PHE A 221 -2.63 -15.42 -6.48
N PHE A 222 -2.29 -14.79 -7.60
CA PHE A 222 -2.92 -13.56 -8.09
C PHE A 222 -3.93 -13.84 -9.19
N SER A 223 -5.09 -13.20 -9.11
CA SER A 223 -6.18 -13.32 -10.09
C SER A 223 -6.94 -12.01 -10.25
N VAL A 224 -7.35 -11.70 -11.47
CA VAL A 224 -8.24 -10.59 -11.80
C VAL A 224 -9.50 -11.14 -12.47
N GLN A 225 -10.67 -10.83 -11.91
CA GLN A 225 -11.96 -11.30 -12.37
C GLN A 225 -12.87 -10.13 -12.75
N THR A 226 -13.72 -10.32 -13.74
CA THR A 226 -14.69 -9.31 -14.21
C THR A 226 -16.13 -9.84 -14.14
N PRO A 227 -16.62 -10.22 -12.95
CA PRO A 227 -17.96 -10.79 -12.82
C PRO A 227 -19.04 -9.71 -13.08
N ARG A 228 -20.17 -10.13 -13.65
CA ARG A 228 -21.35 -9.27 -13.79
C ARG A 228 -21.98 -8.93 -12.43
N ASP A 229 -21.97 -9.89 -11.52
CA ASP A 229 -22.41 -9.78 -10.14
C ASP A 229 -21.24 -10.02 -9.19
N LYS A 230 -20.65 -8.93 -8.68
CA LYS A 230 -19.51 -8.99 -7.76
C LYS A 230 -19.89 -9.62 -6.41
N TYR A 231 -21.11 -9.34 -5.91
CA TYR A 231 -21.54 -9.90 -4.64
C TYR A 231 -21.80 -11.40 -4.77
N GLY A 232 -22.48 -11.83 -5.83
CA GLY A 232 -22.67 -13.26 -6.12
C GLY A 232 -21.36 -14.01 -6.20
N PHE A 233 -20.33 -13.45 -6.86
CA PHE A 233 -19.00 -14.04 -6.89
C PHE A 233 -18.39 -14.21 -5.49
N ILE A 234 -18.45 -13.17 -4.65
CA ILE A 234 -17.90 -13.23 -3.28
C ILE A 234 -18.65 -14.27 -2.45
N ARG A 235 -19.98 -14.28 -2.51
CA ARG A 235 -20.80 -15.25 -1.79
C ARG A 235 -20.42 -16.69 -2.15
N ASP A 236 -20.32 -16.97 -3.44
CA ASP A 236 -20.01 -18.31 -3.94
C ASP A 236 -18.59 -18.71 -3.53
N TYR A 237 -17.62 -17.79 -3.64
CA TYR A 237 -16.25 -18.00 -3.19
C TYR A 237 -16.16 -18.30 -1.69
N VAL A 238 -16.81 -17.50 -0.85
CA VAL A 238 -16.83 -17.69 0.60
C VAL A 238 -17.54 -19.01 0.97
N ALA A 239 -18.56 -19.41 0.21
CA ALA A 239 -19.25 -20.68 0.41
C ALA A 239 -18.34 -21.90 0.21
N GLU A 240 -17.41 -21.82 -0.73
CA GLU A 240 -16.40 -22.86 -0.99
C GLU A 240 -15.27 -22.87 0.04
N HIS A 241 -15.02 -21.72 0.73
CA HIS A 241 -13.88 -21.51 1.63
C HIS A 241 -14.32 -21.20 3.08
N ARG A 242 -15.40 -21.84 3.56
CA ARG A 242 -16.06 -21.54 4.85
C ARG A 242 -15.17 -21.65 6.09
N THR A 243 -14.12 -22.44 6.04
CA THR A 243 -13.21 -22.69 7.17
C THR A 243 -11.96 -21.81 7.12
N GLU A 244 -11.83 -20.99 6.11
CA GLU A 244 -10.65 -20.16 5.86
C GLU A 244 -10.90 -18.71 6.33
N SER A 245 -9.89 -18.11 6.94
CA SER A 245 -9.92 -16.68 7.27
C SER A 245 -9.64 -15.84 6.05
N GLY A 246 -10.44 -14.79 5.84
CA GLY A 246 -10.29 -13.91 4.67
C GLY A 246 -10.64 -12.46 4.92
N ILE A 247 -10.11 -11.59 4.03
CA ILE A 247 -10.38 -10.15 4.04
C ILE A 247 -11.03 -9.75 2.73
N ILE A 248 -12.07 -8.93 2.80
CA ILE A 248 -12.79 -8.37 1.65
C ILE A 248 -12.63 -6.85 1.68
N TYR A 249 -11.85 -6.30 0.76
CA TYR A 249 -11.65 -4.86 0.64
C TYR A 249 -12.71 -4.20 -0.24
N CYS A 250 -13.35 -3.15 0.28
CA CYS A 250 -14.35 -2.35 -0.40
C CYS A 250 -13.91 -0.88 -0.47
N ILE A 251 -14.27 -0.20 -1.55
CA ILE A 251 -13.85 1.18 -1.81
C ILE A 251 -14.52 2.22 -0.90
N SER A 252 -15.65 1.89 -0.25
CA SER A 252 -16.40 2.84 0.57
C SER A 252 -16.98 2.21 1.83
N ARG A 253 -17.17 3.04 2.88
CA ARG A 253 -17.79 2.64 4.15
C ARG A 253 -19.18 2.03 3.93
N LYS A 254 -20.00 2.67 3.07
CA LYS A 254 -21.35 2.19 2.74
C LYS A 254 -21.31 0.77 2.17
N LEU A 255 -20.39 0.51 1.26
CA LEU A 255 -20.26 -0.81 0.64
C LEU A 255 -19.75 -1.87 1.63
N VAL A 256 -18.87 -1.49 2.56
CA VAL A 256 -18.45 -2.38 3.66
C VAL A 256 -19.64 -2.82 4.49
N GLU A 257 -20.48 -1.86 4.92
CA GLU A 257 -21.70 -2.16 5.69
C GLU A 257 -22.65 -3.08 4.92
N GLU A 258 -22.89 -2.78 3.64
CA GLU A 258 -23.80 -3.55 2.78
C GLU A 258 -23.30 -4.99 2.58
N VAL A 259 -22.03 -5.18 2.24
CA VAL A 259 -21.44 -6.51 1.99
C VAL A 259 -21.40 -7.33 3.28
N CYS A 260 -20.96 -6.72 4.39
CA CYS A 260 -20.89 -7.38 5.69
C CYS A 260 -22.28 -7.83 6.16
N GLN A 261 -23.29 -6.95 6.06
CA GLN A 261 -24.66 -7.27 6.46
C GLN A 261 -25.25 -8.41 5.63
N LYS A 262 -25.03 -8.42 4.31
CA LYS A 262 -25.50 -9.52 3.44
C LYS A 262 -24.85 -10.85 3.83
N LEU A 263 -23.54 -10.88 4.06
CA LEU A 263 -22.84 -12.10 4.48
C LEU A 263 -23.38 -12.63 5.82
N ILE A 264 -23.62 -11.75 6.79
CA ILE A 264 -24.20 -12.15 8.10
C ILE A 264 -25.62 -12.70 7.92
N GLN A 265 -26.45 -12.08 7.08
CA GLN A 265 -27.82 -12.55 6.80
C GLN A 265 -27.84 -13.93 6.12
N GLU A 266 -26.81 -14.26 5.35
CA GLU A 266 -26.62 -15.57 4.71
C GLU A 266 -25.92 -16.59 5.63
N GLY A 267 -25.65 -16.21 6.90
CA GLY A 267 -25.12 -17.12 7.93
C GLY A 267 -23.61 -17.27 7.94
N TYR A 268 -22.86 -16.33 7.35
CA TYR A 268 -21.41 -16.31 7.43
C TYR A 268 -20.92 -15.52 8.67
N SER A 269 -19.82 -15.98 9.28
CA SER A 269 -19.17 -15.31 10.40
C SER A 269 -18.32 -14.15 9.88
N ALA A 270 -18.94 -12.98 9.74
CA ALA A 270 -18.30 -11.78 9.18
C ALA A 270 -18.37 -10.60 10.16
N THR A 271 -17.33 -9.77 10.12
CA THR A 271 -17.26 -8.50 10.83
C THR A 271 -16.78 -7.39 9.89
N ARG A 272 -16.79 -6.13 10.34
CA ARG A 272 -16.49 -4.97 9.49
C ARG A 272 -15.47 -4.02 10.12
N TYR A 273 -14.73 -3.32 9.25
CA TYR A 273 -13.78 -2.32 9.71
C TYR A 273 -13.67 -1.13 8.74
N HIS A 274 -13.92 0.08 9.23
CA HIS A 274 -13.71 1.34 8.50
C HIS A 274 -13.59 2.53 9.45
N ALA A 275 -13.05 3.63 8.99
CA ALA A 275 -12.79 4.82 9.81
C ALA A 275 -14.04 5.51 10.39
N GLY A 276 -15.25 5.14 9.94
CA GLY A 276 -16.52 5.66 10.48
C GLY A 276 -17.01 4.95 11.74
N LEU A 277 -16.40 3.81 12.12
CA LEU A 277 -16.72 3.11 13.36
C LEU A 277 -16.06 3.82 14.56
N SER A 278 -16.64 3.65 15.76
CA SER A 278 -16.01 4.07 17.01
C SER A 278 -14.69 3.32 17.26
N ASP A 279 -13.80 3.89 18.07
CA ASP A 279 -12.52 3.23 18.44
C ASP A 279 -12.75 1.88 19.14
N GLU A 280 -13.81 1.77 19.93
CA GLU A 280 -14.19 0.54 20.60
C GLU A 280 -14.69 -0.54 19.63
N GLU A 281 -15.58 -0.18 18.70
CA GLU A 281 -16.06 -1.10 17.67
C GLU A 281 -14.92 -1.57 16.78
N ARG A 282 -14.03 -0.66 16.35
CA ARG A 282 -12.86 -1.02 15.54
C ARG A 282 -11.98 -2.04 16.24
N ARG A 283 -11.70 -1.83 17.54
CA ARG A 283 -10.90 -2.76 18.35
C ARG A 283 -11.58 -4.10 18.48
N ASN A 284 -12.86 -4.12 18.88
CA ASN A 284 -13.59 -5.36 19.09
C ASN A 284 -13.68 -6.18 17.78
N ASN A 285 -14.00 -5.54 16.66
CA ASN A 285 -14.10 -6.20 15.36
C ASN A 285 -12.73 -6.73 14.89
N GLN A 286 -11.66 -5.99 15.15
CA GLN A 286 -10.28 -6.43 14.85
C GLN A 286 -9.90 -7.63 15.72
N ASP A 287 -10.19 -7.60 17.03
CA ASP A 287 -9.93 -8.69 17.95
C ASP A 287 -10.75 -9.93 17.58
N ASP A 288 -12.01 -9.76 17.17
CA ASP A 288 -12.85 -10.87 16.73
C ASP A 288 -12.27 -11.58 15.51
N PHE A 289 -11.68 -10.84 14.57
CA PHE A 289 -11.00 -11.41 13.41
C PHE A 289 -9.64 -12.04 13.77
N ILE A 290 -8.83 -11.37 14.58
CA ILE A 290 -7.49 -11.87 14.96
C ILE A 290 -7.59 -13.17 15.77
N TYR A 291 -8.56 -13.26 16.68
CA TYR A 291 -8.76 -14.42 17.56
C TYR A 291 -9.76 -15.46 17.03
N ASP A 292 -10.01 -15.48 15.73
CA ASP A 292 -10.87 -16.46 15.04
C ASP A 292 -12.33 -16.52 15.50
N ARG A 293 -12.82 -15.47 16.19
CA ARG A 293 -14.24 -15.34 16.52
C ARG A 293 -15.08 -14.98 15.29
N CYS A 294 -14.48 -14.26 14.34
CA CYS A 294 -15.02 -14.03 13.01
C CYS A 294 -14.00 -14.43 11.96
N GLN A 295 -14.45 -15.13 10.91
CA GLN A 295 -13.58 -15.62 9.84
C GLN A 295 -13.40 -14.61 8.70
N ILE A 296 -14.37 -13.71 8.51
CA ILE A 296 -14.37 -12.77 7.38
C ILE A 296 -14.31 -11.34 7.91
N MET A 297 -13.32 -10.59 7.47
CA MET A 297 -13.24 -9.16 7.68
C MET A 297 -13.65 -8.42 6.40
N VAL A 298 -14.71 -7.62 6.45
CA VAL A 298 -15.08 -6.71 5.36
C VAL A 298 -14.60 -5.31 5.71
N ALA A 299 -13.76 -4.70 4.89
CA ALA A 299 -13.09 -3.46 5.30
C ALA A 299 -12.83 -2.48 4.16
N THR A 300 -12.60 -1.21 4.53
CA THR A 300 -11.90 -0.25 3.66
C THR A 300 -10.38 -0.38 3.86
N ASN A 301 -9.60 0.36 3.07
CA ASN A 301 -8.14 0.49 3.25
C ASN A 301 -7.72 0.93 4.67
N ALA A 302 -8.64 1.48 5.47
CA ALA A 302 -8.40 1.79 6.89
C ALA A 302 -8.07 0.53 7.74
N PHE A 303 -8.53 -0.65 7.30
CA PHE A 303 -8.11 -1.94 7.85
C PHE A 303 -6.82 -2.37 7.17
N GLY A 304 -5.74 -1.85 7.66
CA GLY A 304 -4.52 -2.03 6.91
C GLY A 304 -3.27 -2.15 7.76
N MET A 305 -2.80 -1.07 8.28
CA MET A 305 -1.52 -1.04 8.99
C MET A 305 -1.69 -1.57 10.43
N GLY A 306 -0.79 -2.44 10.88
CA GLY A 306 -0.79 -3.00 12.24
C GLY A 306 -1.46 -4.35 12.45
N ILE A 307 -2.12 -4.92 11.45
CA ILE A 307 -2.79 -6.21 11.59
C ILE A 307 -1.80 -7.35 11.38
N ASP A 308 -1.61 -8.16 12.39
CA ASP A 308 -0.69 -9.30 12.37
C ASP A 308 -1.42 -10.64 12.54
N LYS A 309 -2.39 -10.91 11.64
CA LYS A 309 -2.96 -12.24 11.47
C LYS A 309 -2.20 -12.96 10.37
N SER A 310 -1.54 -14.06 10.71
CA SER A 310 -0.62 -14.77 9.79
C SER A 310 -1.33 -15.70 8.82
N ASP A 311 -2.47 -16.25 9.21
CA ASP A 311 -3.20 -17.34 8.54
C ASP A 311 -4.37 -16.85 7.66
N VAL A 312 -4.32 -15.66 7.11
CA VAL A 312 -5.30 -15.17 6.14
C VAL A 312 -5.13 -15.95 4.82
N ARG A 313 -6.13 -16.73 4.44
CA ARG A 313 -6.06 -17.60 3.24
C ARG A 313 -6.49 -16.90 1.97
N TYR A 314 -7.30 -15.84 2.06
CA TYR A 314 -7.67 -15.07 0.88
C TYR A 314 -7.83 -13.57 1.18
N VAL A 315 -7.50 -12.77 0.19
CA VAL A 315 -7.82 -11.34 0.13
C VAL A 315 -8.62 -11.10 -1.16
N LEU A 316 -9.85 -10.63 -1.01
CA LEU A 316 -10.74 -10.29 -2.11
C LEU A 316 -10.85 -8.76 -2.20
N HIS A 317 -10.54 -8.19 -3.36
CA HIS A 317 -10.81 -6.79 -3.63
C HIS A 317 -12.15 -6.68 -4.37
N TYR A 318 -13.20 -6.25 -3.68
CA TYR A 318 -14.52 -5.99 -4.29
C TYR A 318 -14.44 -4.91 -5.36
N ASN A 319 -13.56 -3.94 -5.15
CA ASN A 319 -13.26 -2.86 -6.09
C ASN A 319 -11.76 -2.79 -6.34
N MET A 320 -11.39 -2.31 -7.52
CA MET A 320 -9.99 -2.05 -7.85
C MET A 320 -9.42 -0.97 -6.91
N PRO A 321 -8.29 -1.21 -6.25
CA PRO A 321 -7.55 -0.21 -5.48
C PRO A 321 -7.11 0.97 -6.35
N LYS A 322 -6.78 2.10 -5.72
CA LYS A 322 -6.39 3.32 -6.44
C LYS A 322 -5.03 3.20 -7.15
N ASN A 323 -4.12 2.34 -6.66
CA ASN A 323 -2.77 2.14 -7.20
C ASN A 323 -2.23 0.75 -6.87
N MET A 324 -1.09 0.40 -7.48
CA MET A 324 -0.42 -0.90 -7.31
C MET A 324 0.15 -1.09 -5.91
N GLU A 325 0.61 -0.03 -5.27
CA GLU A 325 1.18 -0.06 -3.93
C GLU A 325 0.12 -0.43 -2.89
N SER A 326 -1.06 0.20 -2.95
CA SER A 326 -2.20 -0.15 -2.08
C SER A 326 -2.64 -1.59 -2.33
N TYR A 327 -2.76 -1.99 -3.61
CA TYR A 327 -3.08 -3.37 -3.96
C TYR A 327 -2.09 -4.37 -3.36
N TYR A 328 -0.79 -4.13 -3.55
CA TYR A 328 0.26 -5.03 -3.05
C TYR A 328 0.28 -5.09 -1.51
N GLN A 329 0.11 -3.95 -0.85
CA GLN A 329 0.05 -3.85 0.61
C GLN A 329 -1.15 -4.62 1.20
N GLU A 330 -2.32 -4.49 0.56
CA GLU A 330 -3.56 -5.15 0.97
C GLU A 330 -3.52 -6.66 0.65
N ALA A 331 -3.12 -7.04 -0.56
CA ALA A 331 -2.93 -8.43 -0.97
C ALA A 331 -1.85 -9.15 -0.12
N GLY A 332 -0.78 -8.43 0.24
CA GLY A 332 0.33 -8.95 1.06
C GLY A 332 -0.05 -9.33 2.50
N ARG A 333 -1.31 -9.11 2.92
CA ARG A 333 -1.84 -9.60 4.21
C ARG A 333 -2.15 -11.08 4.16
N ALA A 334 -2.40 -11.62 2.98
CA ALA A 334 -2.60 -13.05 2.78
C ALA A 334 -1.29 -13.83 3.02
N GLY A 335 -1.40 -15.01 3.59
CA GLY A 335 -0.33 -16.00 3.70
C GLY A 335 0.97 -15.50 4.34
N ARG A 336 0.91 -14.74 5.44
CA ARG A 336 2.12 -14.28 6.15
C ARG A 336 2.90 -15.40 6.83
N ASP A 337 2.25 -16.53 7.07
CA ASP A 337 2.84 -17.77 7.56
C ASP A 337 3.62 -18.55 6.49
N GLY A 338 3.57 -18.11 5.22
CA GLY A 338 4.21 -18.77 4.08
C GLY A 338 3.33 -19.82 3.40
N GLU A 339 2.18 -20.15 3.97
CA GLU A 339 1.23 -21.08 3.37
C GLU A 339 0.52 -20.48 2.16
N PRO A 340 0.06 -21.31 1.20
CA PRO A 340 -0.65 -20.84 0.02
C PRO A 340 -1.85 -19.96 0.36
N ALA A 341 -1.98 -18.84 -0.34
CA ALA A 341 -3.10 -17.92 -0.18
C ALA A 341 -3.47 -17.26 -1.51
N ARG A 342 -4.71 -16.75 -1.61
CA ARG A 342 -5.27 -16.24 -2.86
C ARG A 342 -5.57 -14.74 -2.76
N CYS A 343 -5.17 -13.99 -3.78
CA CYS A 343 -5.42 -12.57 -3.94
C CYS A 343 -6.27 -12.37 -5.20
N ILE A 344 -7.54 -12.08 -5.04
CA ILE A 344 -8.51 -11.98 -6.14
C ILE A 344 -9.04 -10.56 -6.22
N LEU A 345 -8.87 -9.93 -7.38
CA LEU A 345 -9.37 -8.60 -7.65
C LEU A 345 -10.58 -8.65 -8.57
N LEU A 346 -11.70 -8.05 -8.13
CA LEU A 346 -12.91 -7.95 -8.93
C LEU A 346 -12.95 -6.57 -9.62
N TYR A 347 -12.61 -6.55 -10.89
CA TYR A 347 -12.55 -5.32 -11.69
C TYR A 347 -13.88 -4.94 -12.31
N SER A 348 -14.16 -3.65 -12.37
CA SER A 348 -15.18 -3.05 -13.26
C SER A 348 -14.73 -1.67 -13.73
N GLY A 349 -15.15 -1.24 -14.93
CA GLY A 349 -14.83 0.11 -15.42
C GLY A 349 -15.37 1.23 -14.53
N GLN A 350 -16.39 0.98 -13.70
CA GLN A 350 -16.91 1.94 -12.73
C GLN A 350 -15.88 2.20 -11.61
N ASP A 351 -15.01 1.25 -11.28
CA ASP A 351 -13.98 1.42 -10.25
C ASP A 351 -12.99 2.52 -10.65
N VAL A 352 -12.64 2.61 -11.94
CA VAL A 352 -11.75 3.66 -12.46
C VAL A 352 -12.37 5.05 -12.28
N ILE A 353 -13.66 5.19 -12.62
CA ILE A 353 -14.40 6.45 -12.48
C ILE A 353 -14.46 6.87 -11.02
N THR A 354 -14.77 5.92 -10.13
CA THR A 354 -14.86 6.18 -8.69
C THR A 354 -13.50 6.57 -8.10
N ASN A 355 -12.42 5.87 -8.47
CA ASN A 355 -11.08 6.22 -8.00
C ASN A 355 -10.64 7.60 -8.51
N ARG A 356 -10.91 7.95 -9.77
CA ARG A 356 -10.63 9.28 -10.31
C ARG A 356 -11.38 10.37 -9.53
N PHE A 357 -12.66 10.16 -9.25
CA PHE A 357 -13.44 11.07 -8.41
C PHE A 357 -12.80 11.28 -7.03
N PHE A 358 -12.27 10.23 -6.40
CA PHE A 358 -11.58 10.38 -5.12
C PHE A 358 -10.25 11.12 -5.23
N ILE A 359 -9.49 10.92 -6.31
CA ILE A 359 -8.24 11.65 -6.58
C ILE A 359 -8.54 13.16 -6.72
N GLU A 360 -9.53 13.52 -7.53
CA GLU A 360 -9.92 14.90 -7.79
C GLU A 360 -10.47 15.62 -6.53
N ASN A 361 -11.13 14.87 -5.62
CA ASN A 361 -11.78 15.41 -4.42
C ASN A 361 -11.06 15.05 -3.12
N ASN A 362 -9.77 14.70 -3.16
CA ASN A 362 -9.02 14.37 -1.95
C ASN A 362 -8.88 15.59 -1.03
N GLN A 363 -9.48 15.51 0.18
CA GLN A 363 -9.44 16.61 1.15
C GLN A 363 -8.04 16.86 1.73
N GLU A 364 -7.24 15.83 1.87
CA GLU A 364 -5.85 15.93 2.35
C GLU A 364 -4.99 16.80 1.42
N ASN A 365 -5.27 16.72 0.11
CA ASN A 365 -4.61 17.56 -0.89
C ASN A 365 -5.04 19.03 -0.83
N GLN A 366 -6.13 19.38 -0.13
CA GLN A 366 -6.59 20.78 0.02
C GLN A 366 -5.68 21.61 0.92
N GLU A 367 -4.89 20.99 1.78
CA GLU A 367 -3.88 21.65 2.61
C GLU A 367 -2.59 21.98 1.84
N LEU A 368 -2.40 21.38 0.65
CA LEU A 368 -1.25 21.62 -0.20
C LEU A 368 -1.41 22.94 -0.99
N ASP A 369 -0.29 23.58 -1.27
CA ASP A 369 -0.27 24.68 -2.23
C ASP A 369 -0.74 24.21 -3.64
N PRO A 370 -1.25 25.12 -4.48
CA PRO A 370 -1.86 24.73 -5.75
C PRO A 370 -0.91 23.99 -6.71
N VAL A 371 0.40 24.29 -6.67
CA VAL A 371 1.39 23.66 -7.57
C VAL A 371 1.66 22.24 -7.12
N THR A 372 1.96 22.05 -5.85
CA THR A 372 2.17 20.72 -5.26
C THR A 372 0.94 19.83 -5.41
N ARG A 373 -0.26 20.40 -5.22
CA ARG A 373 -1.53 19.69 -5.41
C ARG A 373 -1.66 19.15 -6.83
N ALA A 374 -1.40 19.99 -7.85
CA ALA A 374 -1.48 19.58 -9.25
C ALA A 374 -0.50 18.44 -9.57
N ILE A 375 0.73 18.51 -9.06
CA ILE A 375 1.75 17.47 -9.22
C ILE A 375 1.30 16.15 -8.58
N VAL A 376 0.81 16.18 -7.35
CA VAL A 376 0.34 14.98 -6.64
C VAL A 376 -0.85 14.36 -7.36
N GLN A 377 -1.80 15.18 -7.83
CA GLN A 377 -2.96 14.70 -8.58
C GLN A 377 -2.56 14.01 -9.90
N GLU A 378 -1.66 14.61 -10.68
CA GLU A 378 -1.16 14.03 -11.94
C GLU A 378 -0.50 12.66 -11.68
N ARG A 379 0.30 12.55 -10.62
CA ARG A 379 0.94 11.30 -10.22
C ARG A 379 -0.04 10.22 -9.77
N ASP A 380 -1.07 10.62 -9.03
CA ASP A 380 -2.13 9.68 -8.63
C ASP A 380 -2.92 9.16 -9.84
N GLU A 381 -3.15 9.99 -10.85
CA GLU A 381 -3.76 9.56 -12.12
C GLU A 381 -2.87 8.58 -12.89
N GLU A 382 -1.56 8.80 -12.94
CA GLU A 382 -0.60 7.87 -13.55
C GLU A 382 -0.57 6.52 -12.83
N ARG A 383 -0.60 6.51 -11.49
CA ARG A 383 -0.70 5.29 -10.69
C ARG A 383 -2.01 4.55 -10.94
N LEU A 384 -3.13 5.28 -11.01
CA LEU A 384 -4.43 4.70 -11.33
C LEU A 384 -4.41 4.06 -12.72
N LYS A 385 -3.74 4.68 -13.69
CA LYS A 385 -3.55 4.13 -15.03
C LYS A 385 -2.76 2.82 -14.99
N LYS A 386 -1.63 2.76 -14.27
CA LYS A 386 -0.82 1.54 -14.10
C LYS A 386 -1.63 0.43 -13.43
N MET A 387 -2.41 0.73 -12.38
CA MET A 387 -3.32 -0.22 -11.74
C MET A 387 -4.41 -0.72 -12.68
N THR A 388 -4.93 0.16 -13.52
CA THR A 388 -5.93 -0.21 -14.54
C THR A 388 -5.31 -1.17 -15.56
N PHE A 389 -4.08 -0.93 -16.01
CA PHE A 389 -3.39 -1.84 -16.93
C PHE A 389 -3.12 -3.21 -16.31
N TYR A 390 -2.76 -3.27 -15.03
CA TYR A 390 -2.67 -4.54 -14.31
C TYR A 390 -3.95 -5.37 -14.42
N CYS A 391 -5.11 -4.72 -14.39
CA CYS A 391 -6.41 -5.41 -14.50
C CYS A 391 -6.71 -5.95 -15.91
N PHE A 392 -6.00 -5.50 -16.93
CA PHE A 392 -6.21 -5.91 -18.32
C PHE A 392 -5.06 -6.69 -18.92
N THR A 393 -3.91 -6.72 -18.26
CA THR A 393 -2.73 -7.38 -18.82
C THR A 393 -2.95 -8.88 -19.02
N HIS A 394 -2.37 -9.41 -20.10
CA HIS A 394 -2.28 -10.84 -20.37
C HIS A 394 -0.90 -11.41 -19.98
N GLU A 395 0.01 -10.54 -19.53
CA GLU A 395 1.31 -10.93 -18.99
C GLU A 395 1.16 -11.60 -17.62
N CYS A 396 2.23 -12.19 -17.12
CA CYS A 396 2.24 -12.76 -15.77
C CYS A 396 1.90 -11.70 -14.71
N LEU A 397 0.82 -11.90 -13.97
CA LEU A 397 0.38 -10.92 -12.95
C LEU A 397 1.42 -10.68 -11.86
N ARG A 398 2.17 -11.70 -11.47
CA ARG A 398 3.25 -11.60 -10.49
C ARG A 398 4.42 -10.80 -11.05
N GLU A 399 4.86 -11.10 -12.25
CA GLU A 399 5.96 -10.38 -12.91
C GLU A 399 5.61 -8.89 -13.09
N TYR A 400 4.35 -8.58 -13.45
CA TYR A 400 3.88 -7.20 -13.56
C TYR A 400 4.04 -6.44 -12.23
N ILE A 401 3.70 -7.08 -11.08
CA ILE A 401 3.89 -6.49 -9.76
C ILE A 401 5.39 -6.28 -9.48
N LEU A 402 6.23 -7.30 -9.71
CA LEU A 402 7.67 -7.22 -9.46
C LEU A 402 8.31 -6.10 -10.29
N ARG A 403 8.02 -6.04 -11.57
CA ARG A 403 8.51 -5.01 -12.49
C ARG A 403 8.06 -3.61 -12.08
N TYR A 404 6.84 -3.46 -11.57
CA TYR A 404 6.35 -2.19 -11.03
C TYR A 404 7.23 -1.65 -9.90
N PHE A 405 7.74 -2.53 -9.04
CA PHE A 405 8.65 -2.18 -7.94
C PHE A 405 10.14 -2.26 -8.32
N GLY A 406 10.47 -2.42 -9.61
CA GLY A 406 11.84 -2.44 -10.10
C GLY A 406 12.55 -3.79 -9.94
N GLU A 407 11.83 -4.86 -9.63
CA GLU A 407 12.35 -6.23 -9.66
C GLU A 407 11.97 -6.91 -10.99
N TYR A 408 12.85 -7.78 -11.46
CA TYR A 408 12.62 -8.55 -12.67
C TYR A 408 12.57 -10.03 -12.32
N GLY A 409 11.41 -10.61 -12.51
CA GLY A 409 11.16 -12.05 -12.36
C GLY A 409 11.10 -12.77 -13.71
N PRO A 410 10.88 -14.09 -13.71
CA PRO A 410 10.57 -14.82 -14.93
C PRO A 410 9.22 -14.37 -15.49
N ASN A 411 9.12 -14.26 -16.82
CA ASN A 411 7.87 -13.88 -17.51
C ASN A 411 6.70 -14.87 -17.27
N TYR A 412 6.96 -15.97 -16.58
CA TYR A 412 6.01 -17.02 -16.25
C TYR A 412 6.27 -17.50 -14.81
N CYS A 413 5.34 -17.25 -13.89
CA CYS A 413 5.48 -17.66 -12.49
C CYS A 413 4.87 -19.02 -12.14
N GLY A 414 4.03 -19.58 -13.01
CA GLY A 414 3.29 -20.84 -12.77
C GLY A 414 2.27 -20.77 -11.62
N ASN A 415 2.07 -19.59 -10.99
CA ASN A 415 1.19 -19.41 -9.83
C ASN A 415 0.44 -18.06 -9.89
N CYS A 416 -0.16 -17.77 -11.06
CA CYS A 416 -1.15 -16.70 -11.21
C CYS A 416 -2.16 -17.09 -12.28
N GLN A 417 -3.30 -16.41 -12.31
CA GLN A 417 -4.36 -16.71 -13.27
C GLN A 417 -3.84 -16.72 -14.70
N ASN A 418 -3.14 -15.68 -15.13
CA ASN A 418 -2.68 -15.55 -16.52
C ASN A 418 -1.70 -16.66 -16.93
N CYS A 419 -0.84 -17.11 -16.01
CA CYS A 419 0.07 -18.22 -16.30
C CYS A 419 -0.62 -19.58 -16.41
N LEU A 420 -1.75 -19.76 -15.72
CA LEU A 420 -2.49 -21.02 -15.70
C LEU A 420 -3.64 -21.07 -16.72
N MET A 421 -4.01 -19.92 -17.32
CA MET A 421 -5.00 -19.89 -18.39
C MET A 421 -4.39 -20.37 -19.70
N GLU A 422 -5.15 -21.18 -20.41
CA GLU A 422 -4.86 -21.48 -21.82
C GLU A 422 -5.32 -20.28 -22.66
N PHE A 423 -4.40 -19.68 -23.39
CA PHE A 423 -4.70 -18.59 -24.32
C PHE A 423 -4.72 -19.13 -25.75
N GLU A 424 -5.76 -18.80 -26.48
CA GLU A 424 -5.79 -18.92 -27.92
C GLU A 424 -5.26 -17.64 -28.53
N GLU A 425 -4.14 -17.72 -29.25
CA GLU A 425 -3.61 -16.57 -29.99
C GLU A 425 -4.53 -16.28 -31.17
N VAL A 426 -5.05 -15.06 -31.24
CA VAL A 426 -5.91 -14.61 -32.33
C VAL A 426 -5.26 -13.40 -32.99
N ASP A 427 -5.06 -13.50 -34.30
CA ASP A 427 -4.61 -12.34 -35.09
C ASP A 427 -5.72 -11.28 -35.13
N VAL A 428 -5.44 -10.12 -34.57
CA VAL A 428 -6.32 -8.95 -34.51
C VAL A 428 -5.76 -7.76 -35.27
N SER A 429 -4.77 -7.97 -36.13
CA SER A 429 -4.06 -6.93 -36.86
C SER A 429 -5.00 -6.07 -37.70
N ALA A 430 -6.02 -6.67 -38.33
CA ALA A 430 -6.97 -5.95 -39.16
C ALA A 430 -7.85 -5.00 -38.35
N GLU A 431 -8.31 -5.44 -37.18
CA GLU A 431 -9.10 -4.63 -36.24
C GLU A 431 -8.24 -3.53 -35.62
N ALA A 432 -7.02 -3.86 -35.20
CA ALA A 432 -6.07 -2.91 -34.64
C ALA A 432 -5.75 -1.78 -35.66
N CYS A 433 -5.44 -2.13 -36.90
CA CYS A 433 -5.27 -1.17 -38.00
C CYS A 433 -6.54 -0.32 -38.23
N SER A 434 -7.72 -0.91 -38.11
CA SER A 434 -8.99 -0.20 -38.28
C SER A 434 -9.21 0.82 -37.13
N ILE A 435 -8.84 0.48 -35.90
CA ILE A 435 -8.90 1.38 -34.75
C ILE A 435 -7.96 2.57 -34.98
N VAL A 436 -6.67 2.31 -35.27
CA VAL A 436 -5.65 3.34 -35.49
C VAL A 436 -6.08 4.27 -36.63
N ARG A 437 -6.50 3.72 -37.76
CA ARG A 437 -6.96 4.50 -38.92
C ARG A 437 -8.20 5.33 -38.60
N CYS A 438 -9.17 4.79 -37.86
CA CYS A 438 -10.35 5.53 -37.45
C CYS A 438 -9.98 6.74 -36.57
N VAL A 439 -9.03 6.56 -35.64
CA VAL A 439 -8.52 7.64 -34.78
C VAL A 439 -7.78 8.70 -35.60
N ASP A 440 -6.99 8.32 -36.60
CA ASP A 440 -6.27 9.24 -37.48
C ASP A 440 -7.23 10.07 -38.35
N GLU A 441 -8.14 9.41 -39.05
CA GLU A 441 -9.11 10.07 -39.94
C GLU A 441 -9.99 11.09 -39.22
N CYS A 442 -10.38 10.80 -37.97
CA CYS A 442 -11.13 11.77 -37.15
C CYS A 442 -10.23 12.81 -36.44
N ARG A 443 -8.95 12.89 -36.82
CA ARG A 443 -7.96 13.85 -36.31
C ARG A 443 -7.83 13.81 -34.78
N GLN A 444 -7.97 12.62 -34.21
CA GLN A 444 -7.76 12.38 -32.78
C GLN A 444 -8.67 13.25 -31.86
N ARG A 445 -9.93 13.51 -32.28
CA ARG A 445 -10.85 14.45 -31.60
C ARG A 445 -11.94 13.78 -30.77
N TYR A 446 -12.02 12.45 -30.77
CA TYR A 446 -13.12 11.74 -30.13
C TYR A 446 -12.63 10.74 -29.08
N GLY A 447 -13.54 10.45 -28.13
CA GLY A 447 -13.29 9.47 -27.09
C GLY A 447 -13.59 8.03 -27.54
N VAL A 448 -13.22 7.08 -26.71
CA VAL A 448 -13.27 5.62 -26.96
C VAL A 448 -14.63 5.16 -27.51
N ASN A 449 -15.73 5.58 -26.89
CA ASN A 449 -17.06 5.12 -27.27
C ASN A 449 -17.42 5.55 -28.72
N VAL A 450 -17.06 6.76 -29.13
CA VAL A 450 -17.33 7.23 -30.50
C VAL A 450 -16.53 6.43 -31.51
N ILE A 451 -15.25 6.14 -31.23
CA ILE A 451 -14.40 5.32 -32.12
C ILE A 451 -14.97 3.90 -32.23
N LEU A 452 -15.31 3.26 -31.12
CA LEU A 452 -15.86 1.90 -31.14
C LEU A 452 -17.25 1.81 -31.79
N ASP A 453 -18.13 2.81 -31.56
CA ASP A 453 -19.42 2.91 -32.22
C ASP A 453 -19.28 3.10 -33.74
N THR A 454 -18.31 3.90 -34.18
CA THR A 454 -17.98 4.08 -35.61
C THR A 454 -17.58 2.77 -36.25
N LEU A 455 -16.62 2.07 -35.65
CA LEU A 455 -16.14 0.78 -36.16
C LEU A 455 -17.24 -0.28 -36.25
N ARG A 456 -18.20 -0.25 -35.34
CA ARG A 456 -19.36 -1.13 -35.38
C ARG A 456 -20.48 -0.70 -36.32
N GLY A 457 -20.39 0.50 -36.88
CA GLY A 457 -21.45 1.06 -37.71
C GLY A 457 -22.73 1.36 -36.93
N ALA A 458 -22.58 1.82 -35.67
CA ALA A 458 -23.71 2.16 -34.82
C ALA A 458 -24.41 3.44 -35.31
N ASN A 459 -25.74 3.46 -35.26
CA ASN A 459 -26.53 4.62 -35.66
C ASN A 459 -26.98 5.42 -34.41
N THR A 460 -26.01 5.96 -33.66
CA THR A 460 -26.30 6.78 -32.48
C THR A 460 -26.40 8.27 -32.81
N ALA A 461 -27.04 9.06 -31.92
CA ALA A 461 -27.14 10.51 -32.11
C ALA A 461 -25.73 11.17 -32.24
N LYS A 462 -24.71 10.68 -31.49
CA LYS A 462 -23.33 11.19 -31.55
C LYS A 462 -22.67 10.87 -32.89
N ILE A 463 -22.88 9.67 -33.45
CA ILE A 463 -22.31 9.29 -34.76
C ILE A 463 -22.85 10.24 -35.84
N ARG A 464 -24.14 10.49 -35.86
CA ARG A 464 -24.75 11.44 -36.81
C ARG A 464 -24.32 12.89 -36.59
N GLN A 465 -24.24 13.33 -35.34
CA GLN A 465 -23.83 14.69 -34.99
C GLN A 465 -22.38 14.98 -35.42
N TYR A 466 -21.50 13.97 -35.37
CA TYR A 466 -20.08 14.12 -35.70
C TYR A 466 -19.73 13.63 -37.11
N HIS A 467 -20.72 13.26 -37.90
CA HIS A 467 -20.58 12.74 -39.26
C HIS A 467 -19.62 11.56 -39.36
N MET A 468 -19.63 10.70 -38.31
CA MET A 468 -18.71 9.55 -38.23
C MET A 468 -19.10 8.42 -39.21
N GLU A 469 -20.28 8.44 -39.79
CA GLU A 469 -20.69 7.59 -40.90
C GLU A 469 -19.87 7.80 -42.18
N GLU A 470 -19.24 8.96 -42.33
CA GLU A 470 -18.34 9.29 -43.46
C GLU A 470 -16.91 8.74 -43.26
N ASN A 471 -16.58 8.30 -42.06
CA ASN A 471 -15.25 7.72 -41.77
C ASN A 471 -15.07 6.41 -42.55
N SER A 472 -13.91 6.23 -43.19
CA SER A 472 -13.65 5.04 -44.02
C SER A 472 -13.71 3.72 -43.24
N CYS A 473 -13.59 3.79 -41.91
CA CYS A 473 -13.67 2.64 -41.01
C CYS A 473 -15.09 2.36 -40.46
N TYR A 474 -16.12 3.16 -40.85
CA TYR A 474 -17.48 2.98 -40.38
C TYR A 474 -18.01 1.58 -40.74
N GLY A 475 -18.41 0.84 -39.73
CA GLY A 475 -18.99 -0.51 -39.87
C GLY A 475 -18.00 -1.62 -40.23
N LYS A 476 -16.71 -1.37 -40.31
CA LYS A 476 -15.71 -2.42 -40.66
C LYS A 476 -15.65 -3.55 -39.63
N CYS A 477 -15.97 -3.27 -38.38
CA CYS A 477 -15.98 -4.25 -37.28
C CYS A 477 -17.41 -4.58 -36.83
N ARG A 478 -18.43 -4.52 -37.72
CA ARG A 478 -19.84 -4.73 -37.36
C ARG A 478 -20.11 -6.09 -36.73
N GLU A 479 -19.44 -7.12 -37.22
CA GLU A 479 -19.62 -8.51 -36.76
C GLU A 479 -18.88 -8.77 -35.42
N ILE A 480 -18.00 -7.88 -35.00
CA ILE A 480 -17.19 -8.06 -33.80
C ILE A 480 -17.97 -7.55 -32.58
N PRO A 481 -18.14 -8.37 -31.54
CA PRO A 481 -18.77 -7.95 -30.31
C PRO A 481 -18.04 -6.77 -29.65
N ILE A 482 -18.78 -5.83 -29.07
CA ILE A 482 -18.20 -4.62 -28.45
C ILE A 482 -17.15 -4.93 -27.38
N TYR A 483 -17.34 -5.99 -26.59
CA TYR A 483 -16.38 -6.39 -25.58
C TYR A 483 -15.03 -6.80 -26.21
N ARG A 484 -15.06 -7.46 -27.36
CA ARG A 484 -13.84 -7.86 -28.10
C ARG A 484 -13.09 -6.66 -28.64
N LEU A 485 -13.81 -5.70 -29.26
CA LEU A 485 -13.20 -4.45 -29.72
C LEU A 485 -12.61 -3.65 -28.55
N ARG A 486 -13.24 -3.68 -27.37
CA ARG A 486 -12.67 -3.05 -26.16
C ARG A 486 -11.40 -3.75 -25.70
N GLN A 487 -11.32 -5.07 -25.77
CA GLN A 487 -10.10 -5.82 -25.46
C GLN A 487 -8.96 -5.40 -26.40
N ILE A 488 -9.20 -5.36 -27.72
CA ILE A 488 -8.22 -4.93 -28.70
C ILE A 488 -7.80 -3.45 -28.45
N PHE A 489 -8.75 -2.59 -28.17
CA PHE A 489 -8.49 -1.19 -27.86
C PHE A 489 -7.59 -1.05 -26.59
N ASN A 490 -7.88 -1.80 -25.54
CA ASN A 490 -7.09 -1.79 -24.31
C ASN A 490 -5.69 -2.35 -24.54
N PHE A 491 -5.55 -3.40 -25.36
CA PHE A 491 -4.24 -3.91 -25.78
C PHE A 491 -3.41 -2.84 -26.51
N LEU A 492 -4.02 -2.07 -27.41
CA LEU A 492 -3.34 -0.97 -28.09
C LEU A 492 -2.90 0.14 -27.13
N LEU A 493 -3.69 0.41 -26.08
CA LEU A 493 -3.32 1.33 -25.00
C LEU A 493 -2.14 0.79 -24.18
N GLU A 494 -2.20 -0.48 -23.77
CA GLU A 494 -1.14 -1.15 -23.00
C GLU A 494 0.19 -1.17 -23.74
N LYS A 495 0.15 -1.48 -25.04
CA LYS A 495 1.34 -1.52 -25.90
C LYS A 495 1.74 -0.14 -26.44
N GLU A 496 1.10 0.92 -25.96
CA GLU A 496 1.39 2.31 -26.31
C GLU A 496 1.25 2.64 -27.82
N TYR A 497 0.42 1.93 -28.55
CA TYR A 497 0.04 2.33 -29.92
C TYR A 497 -0.92 3.53 -29.92
N ILE A 498 -1.79 3.62 -28.92
CA ILE A 498 -2.68 4.75 -28.69
C ILE A 498 -2.57 5.21 -27.24
N ARG A 499 -2.96 6.45 -26.97
CA ARG A 499 -3.03 6.99 -25.61
C ARG A 499 -4.35 7.75 -25.42
N LEU A 500 -4.74 7.91 -24.19
CA LEU A 500 -5.85 8.79 -23.81
C LEU A 500 -5.31 10.14 -23.38
N SER A 501 -5.97 11.23 -23.81
CA SER A 501 -5.60 12.57 -23.35
C SER A 501 -6.10 12.80 -21.91
N ASN A 502 -5.40 13.68 -21.19
CA ASN A 502 -5.76 14.10 -19.85
C ASN A 502 -6.63 15.37 -19.83
N ASP A 503 -7.19 15.76 -21.01
CA ASP A 503 -8.04 16.94 -21.14
C ASP A 503 -9.42 16.70 -20.50
N GLU A 504 -10.22 17.76 -20.36
CA GLU A 504 -11.61 17.73 -19.84
C GLU A 504 -12.48 16.64 -20.52
N TYR A 505 -12.18 16.33 -21.76
CA TYR A 505 -12.74 15.21 -22.52
C TYR A 505 -11.65 14.21 -22.86
N THR A 506 -11.71 13.02 -22.28
CA THR A 506 -10.74 11.93 -22.56
C THR A 506 -10.80 11.53 -24.04
N LEU A 507 -9.87 12.03 -24.84
CA LEU A 507 -9.75 11.79 -26.27
C LEU A 507 -8.74 10.69 -26.58
N VAL A 508 -8.98 9.94 -27.66
CA VAL A 508 -8.01 8.94 -28.14
C VAL A 508 -6.97 9.63 -29.02
N LYS A 509 -5.71 9.49 -28.68
CA LYS A 509 -4.55 10.04 -29.39
C LYS A 509 -3.68 8.91 -29.91
N LEU A 510 -3.02 9.16 -31.05
CA LEU A 510 -1.99 8.28 -31.59
C LEU A 510 -0.65 8.56 -30.90
N THR A 511 0.25 7.60 -30.96
CA THR A 511 1.65 7.72 -30.52
C THR A 511 2.59 7.50 -31.71
N ASP A 512 3.89 7.67 -31.49
CA ASP A 512 4.90 7.39 -32.54
C ASP A 512 4.93 5.91 -32.95
N ARG A 513 4.43 5.02 -32.10
CA ARG A 513 4.31 3.58 -32.39
C ARG A 513 3.12 3.22 -33.28
N SER A 514 2.14 4.11 -33.43
CA SER A 514 0.93 3.85 -34.23
C SER A 514 1.23 3.68 -35.71
#